data_689db17c3739d9d0946f1dc20257e1d5
#
_entry.id   689db17c3739d9d0946f1dc20257e1d5
#
_cell.length_a   1.000
_cell.length_b   1.000
_cell.length_c   1.000
_cell.angle_alpha   90.00
_cell.angle_beta   90.00
_cell.angle_gamma   90.00
#
_symmetry.space_group_name_H-M   'P 1'
#
loop_
_entity.id
_entity.type
_entity.pdbx_description
1 polymer ?
#
loop_
_entity_poly.entity_id
_entity_poly.type
_entity_poly.pdbx_seq_one_letter_code
_entity_poly.pdbx_strand_id
1 'polypeptide(L)'
;MKSFRPKDGSGEPPGQGWTRLGRNGERDFHKEKRSNETHASTTDPDARLYRKADGRESRLCFMGHVLMENRNGLAVDATLTHATGTAEREATLAMLDRRKGKHRITLGADKAYDVTGFIGDLRTRKVTPHIAVNGAVSKTGKTRRTAMDGRTLRHPGYEISQRIRKRIEEIFGWVKKPGGLAKAKVRGRPKVEAVFTFTIIAYNLIRLPKLMRETPA
;
A
#
# COMPACT_ATOMS: atom_id res chain seq x y z
N MET A 1 -14.62 1.62 16.63
CA MET A 1 -13.24 1.15 16.91
C MET A 1 -12.94 1.43 18.39
N LYS A 2 -13.11 0.42 19.25
CA LYS A 2 -12.94 0.56 20.71
C LYS A 2 -11.51 0.91 21.16
N SER A 3 -10.51 0.53 20.36
CA SER A 3 -9.09 0.74 20.67
C SER A 3 -8.52 2.08 20.18
N PHE A 4 -9.26 2.91 19.46
CA PHE A 4 -8.77 4.19 18.94
C PHE A 4 -9.20 5.31 19.85
N ARG A 5 -8.31 5.76 20.74
CA ARG A 5 -8.58 6.70 21.82
C ARG A 5 -7.73 7.97 21.70
N PRO A 6 -8.16 9.09 22.31
CA PRO A 6 -7.37 10.32 22.38
C PRO A 6 -6.00 10.07 23.02
N LYS A 7 -4.97 10.74 22.52
CA LYS A 7 -3.59 10.63 23.01
C LYS A 7 -3.37 11.37 24.33
N ASP A 8 -4.19 12.35 24.62
CA ASP A 8 -4.18 13.18 25.83
C ASP A 8 -4.86 12.54 27.04
N GLY A 9 -5.37 11.32 26.90
CA GLY A 9 -6.07 10.62 27.97
C GLY A 9 -7.49 11.14 28.27
N SER A 10 -7.98 12.12 27.54
CA SER A 10 -9.31 12.74 27.77
C SER A 10 -10.50 11.80 27.52
N GLY A 11 -10.24 10.58 27.07
CA GLY A 11 -11.26 9.57 26.73
C GLY A 11 -11.48 8.47 27.77
N GLU A 12 -10.87 8.53 28.96
CA GLU A 12 -11.20 7.61 30.05
C GLU A 12 -12.33 8.17 30.92
N PRO A 13 -13.45 7.46 31.01
CA PRO A 13 -14.41 7.80 32.05
C PRO A 13 -13.75 7.54 33.42
N PRO A 14 -13.90 8.46 34.41
CA PRO A 14 -13.49 8.16 35.77
C PRO A 14 -14.19 6.87 36.21
N GLY A 15 -13.40 5.95 36.77
CA GLY A 15 -13.93 4.65 37.19
C GLY A 15 -15.17 4.78 38.01
N GLN A 16 -16.29 4.28 37.50
CA GLN A 16 -17.38 3.66 38.26
C GLN A 16 -18.57 3.37 37.33
N GLY A 17 -19.07 2.15 37.43
CA GLY A 17 -20.43 1.80 37.08
C GLY A 17 -20.67 1.50 35.60
N TRP A 18 -20.93 0.25 35.31
CA TRP A 18 -21.51 -0.25 34.08
C TRP A 18 -22.90 0.34 33.84
N THR A 19 -23.02 1.61 33.51
CA THR A 19 -24.23 2.11 32.88
C THR A 19 -24.24 1.59 31.45
N ARG A 20 -25.24 0.78 31.14
CA ARG A 20 -25.59 0.35 29.76
C ARG A 20 -25.83 1.60 28.92
N LEU A 21 -24.77 2.19 28.40
CA LEU A 21 -24.87 3.13 27.30
C LEU A 21 -25.40 2.34 26.10
N GLY A 22 -26.51 2.79 25.55
CA GLY A 22 -27.16 2.17 24.40
C GLY A 22 -26.19 1.97 23.23
N ARG A 23 -26.56 1.15 22.25
CA ARG A 23 -25.76 0.75 21.04
C ARG A 23 -25.04 1.91 20.33
N ASN A 24 -25.44 3.15 20.56
CA ASN A 24 -24.90 4.39 19.96
C ASN A 24 -24.11 5.26 20.96
N GLY A 25 -23.97 4.89 22.22
CA GLY A 25 -23.29 5.69 23.24
C GLY A 25 -21.77 5.85 23.05
N GLU A 26 -21.17 5.11 22.13
CA GLU A 26 -19.75 5.23 21.75
C GLU A 26 -19.54 5.98 20.41
N ARG A 27 -20.63 6.44 19.76
CA ARG A 27 -20.50 7.28 18.57
C ARG A 27 -20.33 8.72 19.02
N ASP A 28 -19.27 9.30 18.56
CA ASP A 28 -18.89 10.68 18.80
C ASP A 28 -19.96 11.64 18.28
N PHE A 29 -20.92 11.97 19.13
CA PHE A 29 -21.97 12.94 18.85
C PHE A 29 -21.47 14.39 18.90
N HIS A 30 -20.22 14.61 19.34
CA HIS A 30 -19.64 15.94 19.56
C HIS A 30 -18.89 16.50 18.36
N LYS A 31 -19.05 15.94 17.13
CA LYS A 31 -18.42 16.41 15.89
C LYS A 31 -16.88 16.40 15.88
N GLU A 32 -16.22 15.79 16.85
CA GLU A 32 -14.77 15.65 16.83
C GLU A 32 -14.32 14.68 15.75
N LYS A 33 -13.55 15.18 14.80
CA LYS A 33 -12.97 14.38 13.74
C LYS A 33 -11.79 13.59 14.28
N ARG A 34 -11.96 12.29 14.52
CA ARG A 34 -10.87 11.41 14.93
C ARG A 34 -9.82 11.31 13.85
N SER A 35 -8.59 11.72 14.16
CA SER A 35 -7.45 11.70 13.26
C SER A 35 -6.25 10.99 13.91
N ASN A 36 -5.26 10.59 13.12
CA ASN A 36 -4.01 10.03 13.63
C ASN A 36 -3.18 11.04 14.43
N GLU A 37 -3.47 12.31 14.33
CA GLU A 37 -2.82 13.39 15.11
C GLU A 37 -3.34 13.41 16.55
N THR A 38 -4.65 13.31 16.71
CA THR A 38 -5.33 13.41 18.01
C THR A 38 -5.53 12.07 18.70
N HIS A 39 -5.62 10.97 17.95
CA HIS A 39 -5.95 9.64 18.47
C HIS A 39 -4.89 8.60 18.09
N ALA A 40 -4.76 7.58 18.93
CA ALA A 40 -3.91 6.42 18.68
C ALA A 40 -4.63 5.11 19.07
N SER A 41 -4.17 3.99 18.52
CA SER A 41 -4.66 2.69 18.95
C SER A 41 -4.02 2.30 20.27
N THR A 42 -4.82 1.96 21.27
CA THR A 42 -4.35 1.43 22.55
C THR A 42 -3.82 -0.01 22.42
N THR A 43 -4.26 -0.73 21.39
CA THR A 43 -3.80 -2.11 21.13
C THR A 43 -2.48 -2.15 20.39
N ASP A 44 -2.30 -1.30 19.38
CA ASP A 44 -1.08 -1.17 18.59
C ASP A 44 -0.87 0.31 18.21
N PRO A 45 -0.08 1.07 18.98
CA PRO A 45 0.14 2.49 18.76
C PRO A 45 0.78 2.83 17.40
N ASP A 46 1.45 1.86 16.77
CA ASP A 46 2.05 2.05 15.44
C ASP A 46 1.02 1.95 14.31
N ALA A 47 -0.11 1.29 14.54
CA ALA A 47 -1.16 1.18 13.53
C ALA A 47 -1.82 2.55 13.30
N ARG A 48 -2.04 2.91 12.04
CA ARG A 48 -2.66 4.19 11.64
C ARG A 48 -4.06 3.97 11.11
N LEU A 49 -4.94 4.91 11.45
CA LEU A 49 -6.28 4.96 10.87
C LEU A 49 -6.17 5.37 9.40
N TYR A 50 -6.62 4.52 8.52
CA TYR A 50 -6.56 4.75 7.08
C TYR A 50 -7.86 4.36 6.38
N ARG A 51 -8.25 5.17 5.40
CA ARG A 51 -9.40 4.93 4.52
C ARG A 51 -8.91 4.80 3.08
N LYS A 52 -9.16 3.67 2.48
CA LYS A 52 -8.70 3.37 1.11
C LYS A 52 -9.36 4.25 0.03
N ALA A 53 -10.63 4.59 0.22
CA ALA A 53 -11.41 5.43 -0.71
C ALA A 53 -12.59 6.06 0.03
N ASP A 54 -13.16 7.12 -0.55
CA ASP A 54 -14.37 7.74 -0.04
C ASP A 54 -15.51 6.71 0.03
N GLY A 55 -16.33 6.80 1.09
CA GLY A 55 -17.40 5.83 1.36
C GLY A 55 -16.94 4.48 1.92
N ARG A 56 -15.64 4.19 1.99
CA ARG A 56 -15.12 2.97 2.62
C ARG A 56 -14.87 3.16 4.11
N GLU A 57 -14.95 2.05 4.85
CA GLU A 57 -14.64 2.01 6.27
C GLU A 57 -13.17 2.38 6.52
N SER A 58 -12.93 3.21 7.54
CA SER A 58 -11.59 3.48 8.05
C SER A 58 -11.13 2.34 8.95
N ARG A 59 -9.89 1.88 8.77
CA ARG A 59 -9.31 0.77 9.53
C ARG A 59 -7.96 1.14 10.10
N LEU A 60 -7.68 0.64 11.30
CA LEU A 60 -6.33 0.67 11.86
C LEU A 60 -5.49 -0.38 11.13
N CYS A 61 -4.45 0.06 10.43
CA CYS A 61 -3.66 -0.82 9.59
C CYS A 61 -2.23 -0.31 9.37
N PHE A 62 -1.42 -1.18 8.83
CA PHE A 62 -0.16 -0.89 8.15
C PHE A 62 -0.37 -1.01 6.64
N MET A 63 0.58 -0.53 5.86
CA MET A 63 0.58 -0.63 4.41
C MET A 63 1.80 -1.44 3.95
N GLY A 64 1.54 -2.61 3.37
CA GLY A 64 2.59 -3.45 2.78
C GLY A 64 2.81 -3.08 1.32
N HIS A 65 4.07 -2.98 0.92
CA HIS A 65 4.50 -2.67 -0.44
C HIS A 65 5.39 -3.79 -0.96
N VAL A 66 5.24 -4.11 -2.24
CA VAL A 66 6.03 -5.14 -2.91
C VAL A 66 6.46 -4.61 -4.27
N LEU A 67 7.72 -4.77 -4.59
CA LEU A 67 8.25 -4.63 -5.93
C LEU A 67 8.36 -6.02 -6.54
N MET A 68 7.68 -6.25 -7.66
CA MET A 68 7.62 -7.54 -8.35
C MET A 68 8.25 -7.41 -9.73
N GLU A 69 9.06 -8.39 -10.12
CA GLU A 69 9.53 -8.45 -11.50
C GLU A 69 8.43 -9.03 -12.42
N ASN A 70 8.37 -8.53 -13.65
CA ASN A 70 7.25 -8.79 -14.57
C ASN A 70 7.29 -10.16 -15.25
N ARG A 71 8.49 -10.75 -15.40
CA ARG A 71 8.67 -11.96 -16.22
C ARG A 71 8.09 -13.18 -15.51
N ASN A 72 8.56 -13.42 -14.30
CA ASN A 72 8.23 -14.61 -13.53
C ASN A 72 7.25 -14.33 -12.38
N GLY A 73 7.02 -13.06 -12.05
CA GLY A 73 6.15 -12.65 -10.96
C GLY A 73 6.74 -12.93 -9.57
N LEU A 74 8.06 -12.84 -9.45
CA LEU A 74 8.76 -12.94 -8.17
C LEU A 74 8.84 -11.57 -7.49
N ALA A 75 8.67 -11.54 -6.18
CA ALA A 75 8.93 -10.35 -5.40
C ALA A 75 10.44 -10.11 -5.30
N VAL A 76 10.91 -8.93 -5.70
CA VAL A 76 12.32 -8.55 -5.65
C VAL A 76 12.65 -7.66 -4.46
N ASP A 77 11.67 -6.96 -3.92
CA ASP A 77 11.78 -6.19 -2.69
C ASP A 77 10.41 -6.04 -2.03
N ALA A 78 10.40 -5.88 -0.71
CA ALA A 78 9.19 -5.66 0.06
C ALA A 78 9.47 -4.78 1.27
N THR A 79 8.50 -3.97 1.68
CA THR A 79 8.60 -3.14 2.88
C THR A 79 7.22 -2.86 3.46
N LEU A 80 7.18 -2.56 4.76
CA LEU A 80 5.97 -2.17 5.46
C LEU A 80 6.10 -0.73 5.96
N THR A 81 5.07 0.08 5.74
CA THR A 81 5.02 1.47 6.21
C THR A 81 3.79 1.74 7.06
N HIS A 82 3.77 2.89 7.73
CA HIS A 82 2.52 3.46 8.22
C HIS A 82 1.61 3.77 7.03
N ALA A 83 0.31 3.60 7.21
CA ALA A 83 -0.66 3.89 6.17
C ALA A 83 -0.86 5.41 6.06
N THR A 84 -0.37 5.99 4.96
CA THR A 84 -0.54 7.40 4.60
C THR A 84 -0.97 7.52 3.14
N GLY A 85 -1.39 8.71 2.71
CA GLY A 85 -1.78 8.96 1.30
C GLY A 85 -0.61 8.96 0.31
N THR A 86 0.63 9.05 0.79
CA THR A 86 1.87 9.10 -0.02
C THR A 86 2.72 7.84 0.09
N ALA A 87 2.46 7.01 1.09
CA ALA A 87 3.29 5.85 1.46
C ALA A 87 3.62 4.92 0.29
N GLU A 88 2.69 4.67 -0.63
CA GLU A 88 2.91 3.80 -1.78
C GLU A 88 4.02 4.33 -2.70
N ARG A 89 4.01 5.64 -2.99
CA ARG A 89 5.02 6.28 -3.85
C ARG A 89 6.37 6.37 -3.16
N GLU A 90 6.39 6.77 -1.89
CA GLU A 90 7.61 6.86 -1.07
C GLU A 90 8.28 5.49 -0.92
N ALA A 91 7.52 4.45 -0.59
CA ALA A 91 8.01 3.09 -0.48
C ALA A 91 8.57 2.57 -1.82
N THR A 92 7.89 2.90 -2.94
CA THR A 92 8.38 2.51 -4.27
C THR A 92 9.73 3.13 -4.58
N LEU A 93 9.92 4.44 -4.31
CA LEU A 93 11.22 5.10 -4.52
C LEU A 93 12.30 4.50 -3.63
N ALA A 94 12.00 4.25 -2.35
CA ALA A 94 12.93 3.62 -1.42
C ALA A 94 13.34 2.20 -1.84
N MET A 95 12.41 1.39 -2.34
CA MET A 95 12.70 0.06 -2.90
C MET A 95 13.57 0.14 -4.17
N LEU A 96 13.31 1.12 -5.05
CA LEU A 96 14.11 1.35 -6.24
C LEU A 96 15.53 1.80 -5.90
N ASP A 97 15.72 2.61 -4.85
CA ASP A 97 17.02 3.07 -4.39
C ASP A 97 17.87 1.93 -3.79
N ARG A 98 17.22 0.93 -3.17
CA ARG A 98 17.91 -0.30 -2.69
C ARG A 98 18.31 -1.26 -3.80
N ARG A 99 17.79 -1.08 -5.00
CA ARG A 99 18.05 -1.98 -6.14
C ARG A 99 19.53 -2.00 -6.51
N LYS A 100 20.10 -3.19 -6.60
CA LYS A 100 21.44 -3.40 -7.16
C LYS A 100 21.39 -3.26 -8.69
N GLY A 101 22.39 -2.60 -9.25
CA GLY A 101 22.52 -2.40 -10.69
C GLY A 101 22.01 -1.03 -11.16
N LYS A 102 22.73 -0.47 -12.18
CA LYS A 102 22.51 0.90 -12.69
C LYS A 102 21.87 0.94 -14.08
N HIS A 103 21.52 -0.22 -14.65
CA HIS A 103 20.86 -0.27 -15.96
C HIS A 103 19.44 0.30 -15.90
N ARG A 104 18.99 0.82 -17.03
CA ARG A 104 17.62 1.33 -17.16
C ARG A 104 16.61 0.20 -17.01
N ILE A 105 15.56 0.45 -16.26
CA ILE A 105 14.42 -0.46 -16.11
C ILE A 105 13.11 0.27 -16.36
N THR A 106 12.02 -0.47 -16.47
CA THR A 106 10.65 0.06 -16.52
C THR A 106 9.92 -0.27 -15.23
N LEU A 107 9.06 0.65 -14.76
CA LEU A 107 8.17 0.43 -13.62
C LEU A 107 6.71 0.54 -14.08
N GLY A 108 5.98 -0.56 -13.99
CA GLY A 108 4.53 -0.59 -14.19
C GLY A 108 3.79 -0.25 -12.89
N ALA A 109 2.91 0.75 -12.90
CA ALA A 109 2.09 1.12 -11.75
C ALA A 109 0.69 1.56 -12.18
N ASP A 110 -0.22 1.67 -11.22
CA ASP A 110 -1.59 2.10 -11.47
C ASP A 110 -1.71 3.63 -11.60
N LYS A 111 -2.94 4.09 -11.86
CA LYS A 111 -3.24 5.53 -12.06
C LYS A 111 -3.03 6.40 -10.81
N ALA A 112 -2.95 5.83 -9.61
CA ALA A 112 -2.68 6.59 -8.39
C ALA A 112 -1.23 7.10 -8.35
N TYR A 113 -0.35 6.48 -9.11
CA TYR A 113 1.04 6.89 -9.29
C TYR A 113 1.25 7.95 -10.38
N ASP A 114 0.21 8.34 -11.14
CA ASP A 114 0.30 9.41 -12.13
C ASP A 114 0.35 10.79 -11.46
N VAL A 115 1.51 11.08 -10.88
CA VAL A 115 1.85 12.32 -10.17
C VAL A 115 3.14 12.86 -10.75
N THR A 116 3.16 14.15 -11.14
CA THR A 116 4.28 14.79 -11.83
C THR A 116 5.61 14.62 -11.08
N GLY A 117 5.63 14.89 -9.78
CA GLY A 117 6.84 14.72 -8.96
C GLY A 117 7.35 13.28 -8.98
N PHE A 118 6.48 12.30 -8.74
CA PHE A 118 6.85 10.89 -8.75
C PHE A 118 7.40 10.41 -10.11
N ILE A 119 6.79 10.86 -11.21
CA ILE A 119 7.27 10.54 -12.57
C ILE A 119 8.65 11.17 -12.82
N GLY A 120 8.87 12.40 -12.33
CA GLY A 120 10.19 13.05 -12.34
C GLY A 120 11.22 12.25 -11.56
N ASP A 121 10.90 11.83 -10.33
CA ASP A 121 11.77 11.04 -9.45
C ASP A 121 12.15 9.68 -10.05
N LEU A 122 11.25 9.03 -10.78
CA LEU A 122 11.56 7.80 -11.53
C LEU A 122 12.58 8.06 -12.63
N ARG A 123 12.41 9.13 -13.39
CA ARG A 123 13.31 9.47 -14.50
C ARG A 123 14.73 9.80 -14.03
N THR A 124 14.88 10.52 -12.91
CA THR A 124 16.19 10.78 -12.28
C THR A 124 16.91 9.49 -11.88
N ARG A 125 16.15 8.45 -11.50
CA ARG A 125 16.65 7.11 -11.16
C ARG A 125 16.86 6.20 -12.37
N LYS A 126 16.78 6.72 -13.60
CA LYS A 126 16.85 5.95 -14.86
C LYS A 126 15.76 4.87 -14.95
N VAL A 127 14.61 5.11 -14.35
CA VAL A 127 13.44 4.24 -14.42
C VAL A 127 12.43 4.85 -15.40
N THR A 128 12.08 4.08 -16.45
CA THR A 128 11.04 4.48 -17.39
C THR A 128 9.67 4.22 -16.77
N PRO A 129 8.83 5.25 -16.57
CA PRO A 129 7.51 5.07 -15.99
C PRO A 129 6.55 4.43 -17.01
N HIS A 130 5.97 3.29 -16.69
CA HIS A 130 4.83 2.70 -17.39
C HIS A 130 3.60 2.77 -16.48
N ILE A 131 3.20 3.99 -16.14
CA ILE A 131 2.12 4.29 -15.21
C ILE A 131 0.81 4.46 -15.98
N ALA A 132 -0.28 3.88 -15.48
CA ALA A 132 -1.60 4.08 -16.08
C ALA A 132 -2.00 5.55 -15.98
N VAL A 133 -2.43 6.14 -17.09
CA VAL A 133 -2.86 7.54 -17.14
C VAL A 133 -4.10 7.75 -16.28
N ASN A 134 -4.05 8.78 -15.45
CA ASN A 134 -5.21 9.20 -14.66
C ASN A 134 -6.05 10.22 -15.46
N GLY A 135 -6.96 9.70 -16.29
CA GLY A 135 -7.90 10.50 -17.08
C GLY A 135 -9.12 11.02 -16.31
N ALA A 136 -9.03 11.18 -14.98
CA ALA A 136 -10.16 11.69 -14.20
C ALA A 136 -10.61 13.07 -14.65
N VAL A 137 -11.92 13.22 -14.88
CA VAL A 137 -12.56 14.49 -15.21
C VAL A 137 -13.08 15.11 -13.92
N SER A 138 -12.76 16.38 -13.68
CA SER A 138 -13.25 17.14 -12.55
C SER A 138 -14.75 17.42 -12.67
N LYS A 139 -15.41 17.82 -11.58
CA LYS A 139 -16.81 18.25 -11.59
C LYS A 139 -17.07 19.42 -12.56
N THR A 140 -16.03 20.18 -12.89
CA THR A 140 -16.06 21.32 -13.85
C THR A 140 -15.73 20.89 -15.29
N GLY A 141 -15.70 19.59 -15.60
CA GLY A 141 -15.40 19.07 -16.94
C GLY A 141 -13.92 19.08 -17.34
N LYS A 142 -13.01 19.54 -16.48
CA LYS A 142 -11.59 19.62 -16.80
C LYS A 142 -10.91 18.27 -16.58
N THR A 143 -10.29 17.73 -17.63
CA THR A 143 -9.50 16.48 -17.55
C THR A 143 -8.17 16.72 -16.82
N ARG A 144 -7.82 15.82 -15.91
CA ARG A 144 -6.54 15.86 -15.21
C ARG A 144 -5.39 15.65 -16.20
N ARG A 145 -4.43 16.54 -16.18
CA ARG A 145 -3.20 16.39 -16.97
C ARG A 145 -2.33 15.29 -16.38
N THR A 146 -1.86 14.39 -17.25
CA THR A 146 -0.82 13.40 -16.92
C THR A 146 0.57 13.97 -17.17
N ALA A 147 1.57 13.52 -16.41
CA ALA A 147 2.98 13.80 -16.66
C ALA A 147 3.65 12.71 -17.54
N MET A 148 2.89 11.68 -17.95
CA MET A 148 3.34 10.68 -18.90
C MET A 148 3.52 11.30 -20.29
N ASP A 149 4.66 11.04 -20.92
CA ASP A 149 4.92 11.52 -22.26
C ASP A 149 4.30 10.61 -23.33
N GLY A 150 3.87 11.22 -24.45
CA GLY A 150 3.23 10.50 -25.55
C GLY A 150 4.14 9.47 -26.21
N ARG A 151 5.47 9.60 -26.10
CA ARG A 151 6.43 8.62 -26.64
C ARG A 151 6.37 7.32 -25.84
N THR A 152 6.38 7.42 -24.52
CA THR A 152 6.22 6.26 -23.63
C THR A 152 4.87 5.57 -23.84
N LEU A 153 3.78 6.35 -23.95
CA LEU A 153 2.43 5.80 -24.11
C LEU A 153 2.24 5.03 -25.42
N ARG A 154 2.90 5.43 -26.50
CA ARG A 154 2.84 4.73 -27.81
C ARG A 154 3.79 3.54 -27.92
N HIS A 155 4.69 3.35 -26.95
CA HIS A 155 5.64 2.25 -27.00
C HIS A 155 4.95 0.90 -26.73
N PRO A 156 5.14 -0.15 -27.56
CA PRO A 156 4.48 -1.45 -27.38
C PRO A 156 4.67 -2.06 -25.98
N GLY A 157 5.86 -1.86 -25.39
CA GLY A 157 6.15 -2.29 -24.02
C GLY A 157 5.28 -1.66 -22.94
N TYR A 158 4.69 -0.49 -23.20
CA TYR A 158 3.76 0.14 -22.25
C TYR A 158 2.50 -0.69 -22.06
N GLU A 159 1.86 -1.10 -23.16
CA GLU A 159 0.65 -1.94 -23.11
C GLU A 159 0.92 -3.28 -22.41
N ILE A 160 2.03 -3.92 -22.75
CA ILE A 160 2.47 -5.16 -22.08
C ILE A 160 2.62 -4.94 -20.57
N SER A 161 3.29 -3.87 -20.17
CA SER A 161 3.45 -3.52 -18.74
C SER A 161 2.11 -3.28 -18.05
N GLN A 162 1.16 -2.59 -18.71
CA GLN A 162 -0.18 -2.35 -18.13
C GLN A 162 -0.97 -3.64 -17.91
N ARG A 163 -0.80 -4.63 -18.78
CA ARG A 163 -1.43 -5.94 -18.63
C ARG A 163 -0.77 -6.75 -17.52
N ILE A 164 0.57 -6.84 -17.53
CA ILE A 164 1.31 -7.71 -16.62
C ILE A 164 1.34 -7.15 -15.18
N ARG A 165 1.34 -5.82 -14.97
CA ARG A 165 1.38 -5.23 -13.63
C ARG A 165 0.27 -5.74 -12.70
N LYS A 166 -0.85 -6.23 -13.26
CA LYS A 166 -1.95 -6.80 -12.49
C LYS A 166 -1.55 -8.05 -11.68
N ARG A 167 -0.46 -8.72 -12.06
CA ARG A 167 0.07 -9.87 -11.30
C ARG A 167 0.42 -9.53 -9.86
N ILE A 168 0.69 -8.25 -9.54
CA ILE A 168 0.90 -7.82 -8.16
C ILE A 168 -0.29 -8.14 -7.24
N GLU A 169 -1.50 -8.23 -7.78
CA GLU A 169 -2.69 -8.60 -7.01
C GLU A 169 -2.63 -10.06 -6.53
N GLU A 170 -1.96 -10.95 -7.27
CA GLU A 170 -1.79 -12.37 -6.91
C GLU A 170 -1.01 -12.50 -5.60
N ILE A 171 0.12 -11.77 -5.47
CA ILE A 171 0.93 -11.83 -4.25
C ILE A 171 0.18 -11.25 -3.06
N PHE A 172 -0.55 -10.16 -3.21
CA PHE A 172 -1.36 -9.62 -2.12
C PHE A 172 -2.55 -10.52 -1.76
N GLY A 173 -3.15 -11.19 -2.74
CA GLY A 173 -4.15 -12.22 -2.50
C GLY A 173 -3.59 -13.38 -1.70
N TRP A 174 -2.40 -13.85 -2.06
CA TRP A 174 -1.71 -14.93 -1.37
C TRP A 174 -1.30 -14.53 0.06
N VAL A 175 -0.70 -13.36 0.23
CA VAL A 175 -0.32 -12.79 1.54
C VAL A 175 -1.51 -12.75 2.51
N LYS A 176 -2.67 -12.33 2.04
CA LYS A 176 -3.87 -12.18 2.87
C LYS A 176 -4.51 -13.53 3.24
N LYS A 177 -4.59 -14.48 2.31
CA LYS A 177 -5.26 -15.77 2.51
C LYS A 177 -4.28 -16.86 2.97
N PRO A 178 -3.49 -17.53 2.10
CA PRO A 178 -2.55 -18.55 2.53
C PRO A 178 -1.51 -18.04 3.54
N GLY A 179 -0.99 -16.82 3.33
CA GLY A 179 -0.03 -16.17 4.21
C GLY A 179 -0.60 -15.70 5.56
N GLY A 180 -1.92 -15.73 5.73
CA GLY A 180 -2.59 -15.45 7.01
C GLY A 180 -2.56 -13.98 7.46
N LEU A 181 -2.10 -13.04 6.62
CA LEU A 181 -1.94 -11.62 6.97
C LEU A 181 -3.15 -10.74 6.63
N ALA A 182 -4.35 -11.33 6.46
CA ALA A 182 -5.58 -10.52 6.41
C ALA A 182 -5.78 -9.67 7.66
N LYS A 183 -5.25 -10.16 8.82
CA LYS A 183 -5.15 -9.43 10.09
C LYS A 183 -3.76 -9.68 10.68
N ALA A 184 -3.07 -8.62 11.10
CA ALA A 184 -1.81 -8.75 11.82
C ALA A 184 -2.06 -9.47 13.17
N LYS A 185 -1.25 -10.50 13.44
CA LYS A 185 -1.31 -11.27 14.69
C LYS A 185 -0.27 -10.80 15.72
N VAL A 186 0.64 -9.94 15.30
CA VAL A 186 1.69 -9.33 16.11
C VAL A 186 1.47 -7.82 16.18
N ARG A 187 2.09 -7.15 17.15
CA ARG A 187 1.94 -5.72 17.39
C ARG A 187 3.27 -5.00 17.18
N GLY A 188 3.17 -3.75 16.76
CA GLY A 188 4.30 -2.90 16.45
C GLY A 188 4.84 -3.14 15.04
N ARG A 189 5.14 -2.03 14.35
CA ARG A 189 5.59 -2.04 12.95
C ARG A 189 6.75 -3.01 12.68
N PRO A 190 7.83 -3.06 13.49
CA PRO A 190 8.96 -3.94 13.18
C PRO A 190 8.58 -5.43 13.15
N LYS A 191 7.74 -5.88 14.08
CA LYS A 191 7.28 -7.28 14.12
C LYS A 191 6.35 -7.60 12.95
N VAL A 192 5.42 -6.69 12.63
CA VAL A 192 4.51 -6.86 11.48
C VAL A 192 5.31 -6.87 10.17
N GLU A 193 6.34 -6.03 10.04
CA GLU A 193 7.23 -5.99 8.88
C GLU A 193 8.03 -7.28 8.72
N ALA A 194 8.57 -7.83 9.81
CA ALA A 194 9.25 -9.11 9.79
C ALA A 194 8.32 -10.23 9.30
N VAL A 195 7.11 -10.34 9.85
CA VAL A 195 6.13 -11.34 9.42
C VAL A 195 5.71 -11.13 7.96
N PHE A 196 5.53 -9.88 7.52
CA PHE A 196 5.24 -9.56 6.13
C PHE A 196 6.38 -10.01 5.21
N THR A 197 7.62 -9.70 5.54
CA THR A 197 8.81 -10.10 4.78
C THR A 197 8.93 -11.61 4.68
N PHE A 198 8.78 -12.35 5.79
CA PHE A 198 8.79 -13.82 5.77
C PHE A 198 7.68 -14.39 4.89
N THR A 199 6.50 -13.77 4.90
CA THR A 199 5.39 -14.18 4.05
C THR A 199 5.72 -13.98 2.56
N ILE A 200 6.39 -12.88 2.19
CA ILE A 200 6.85 -12.63 0.83
C ILE A 200 7.93 -13.63 0.41
N ILE A 201 8.86 -13.97 1.30
CA ILE A 201 9.87 -15.01 1.04
C ILE A 201 9.18 -16.36 0.78
N ALA A 202 8.21 -16.75 1.62
CA ALA A 202 7.45 -17.99 1.44
C ALA A 202 6.72 -18.03 0.09
N TYR A 203 6.12 -16.91 -0.34
CA TYR A 203 5.53 -16.79 -1.68
C TYR A 203 6.54 -17.10 -2.79
N ASN A 204 7.73 -16.50 -2.74
CA ASN A 204 8.79 -16.77 -3.71
C ASN A 204 9.23 -18.24 -3.68
N LEU A 205 9.44 -18.81 -2.49
CA LEU A 205 9.86 -20.21 -2.33
C LEU A 205 8.86 -21.20 -2.92
N ILE A 206 7.56 -20.92 -2.85
CA ILE A 206 6.52 -21.78 -3.46
C ILE A 206 6.48 -21.58 -4.97
N ARG A 207 6.81 -20.40 -5.48
CA ARG A 207 6.77 -20.07 -6.91
C ARG A 207 7.99 -20.59 -7.68
N LEU A 208 9.18 -20.48 -7.10
CA LEU A 208 10.44 -20.87 -7.73
C LEU A 208 10.44 -22.30 -8.31
N PRO A 209 10.05 -23.37 -7.57
CA PRO A 209 10.04 -24.73 -8.11
C PRO A 209 9.10 -24.91 -9.31
N LYS A 210 8.01 -24.14 -9.38
CA LYS A 210 7.09 -24.18 -10.53
C LYS A 210 7.76 -23.60 -11.75
N LEU A 211 8.44 -22.46 -11.62
CA LEU A 211 9.18 -21.83 -12.72
C LEU A 211 10.32 -22.72 -13.24
N MET A 212 11.02 -23.42 -12.36
CA MET A 212 12.08 -24.35 -12.74
C MET A 212 11.57 -25.56 -13.54
N ARG A 213 10.34 -26.00 -13.29
CA ARG A 213 9.71 -27.11 -14.04
C ARG A 213 9.18 -26.67 -15.40
N GLU A 214 8.82 -25.40 -15.56
CA GLU A 214 8.29 -24.83 -16.80
C GLU A 214 9.39 -24.43 -17.80
N THR A 215 10.66 -24.46 -17.40
CA THR A 215 11.81 -24.20 -18.30
C THR A 215 12.24 -25.54 -18.90
N PRO A 216 11.93 -25.83 -20.19
CA PRO A 216 12.49 -27.01 -20.85
C PRO A 216 14.01 -26.85 -20.92
N ALA A 217 14.71 -27.96 -20.69
CA ALA A 217 16.16 -28.04 -20.80
C ALA A 217 16.65 -27.76 -22.22
#